data_1dee13b72decf52148cb31b2c9f40657
#
_entry.id   1dee13b72decf52148cb31b2c9f40657
#
_cell.length_a   1.000
_cell.length_b   1.000
_cell.length_c   1.000
_cell.angle_alpha   90.00
_cell.angle_beta   90.00
_cell.angle_gamma   90.00
#
_symmetry.space_group_name_H-M   'P 1'
#
loop_
_entity.id
_entity.type
_entity.pdbx_description
1 polymer ?
#
loop_
_entity_poly.entity_id
_entity_poly.type
_entity_poly.pdbx_seq_one_letter_code
_entity_poly.pdbx_strand_id
1 'polypeptide(L)'
;GEDATQEITLRHIDQVAPVIKKVKDGIQAFSICFIGAWGEWHGDYYPHDKKVIATAVMEKLVIPNGLYGIIRLPEYKNLLKGTKVYDRIGVENDSIFGKIPDMGYGTGGLDEGTDQWAQLVKEAAYTPQEGELYWNSWLTENNVTVNGFKVIQQLSEHRFTTLSIHHSYLD
;
A
#
# COMPACT_ATOMS: atom_id res chain seq x y z
N GLY A 1 7.82 7.97 19.09
CA GLY A 1 8.31 6.83 19.88
C GLY A 1 9.29 6.03 19.04
N GLU A 2 10.06 5.15 19.66
CA GLU A 2 10.96 4.25 18.95
C GLU A 2 10.15 3.10 18.34
N ASP A 3 10.52 2.66 17.14
CA ASP A 3 9.99 1.45 16.54
C ASP A 3 10.36 0.20 17.33
N ALA A 4 9.62 -0.88 17.12
CA ALA A 4 10.01 -2.20 17.58
C ALA A 4 11.21 -2.73 16.77
N THR A 5 12.08 -3.51 17.40
CA THR A 5 13.11 -4.27 16.67
C THR A 5 12.46 -5.32 15.77
N GLN A 6 13.17 -5.77 14.74
CA GLN A 6 12.67 -6.82 13.85
C GLN A 6 12.16 -8.07 14.59
N GLU A 7 12.86 -8.50 15.63
CA GLU A 7 12.46 -9.65 16.47
C GLU A 7 11.11 -9.40 17.14
N ILE A 8 10.92 -8.20 17.72
CA ILE A 8 9.66 -7.81 18.37
C ILE A 8 8.55 -7.72 17.34
N THR A 9 8.82 -7.13 16.17
CA THR A 9 7.87 -7.03 15.06
C THR A 9 7.39 -8.42 14.61
N LEU A 10 8.30 -9.37 14.41
CA LEU A 10 7.95 -10.75 14.07
C LEU A 10 7.08 -11.42 15.14
N ARG A 11 7.37 -11.19 16.41
CA ARG A 11 6.56 -11.69 17.53
C ARG A 11 5.16 -11.04 17.55
N HIS A 12 5.04 -9.74 17.25
CA HIS A 12 3.74 -9.08 17.14
C HIS A 12 2.91 -9.68 16.01
N ILE A 13 3.51 -9.99 14.86
CA ILE A 13 2.84 -10.68 13.76
C ILE A 13 2.26 -12.03 14.25
N ASP A 14 3.04 -12.81 14.99
CA ASP A 14 2.55 -14.08 15.57
C ASP A 14 1.39 -13.87 16.56
N GLN A 15 1.44 -12.82 17.37
CA GLN A 15 0.36 -12.51 18.33
C GLN A 15 -0.94 -12.06 17.65
N VAL A 16 -0.84 -11.38 16.53
CA VAL A 16 -2.00 -10.89 15.76
C VAL A 16 -2.67 -12.01 14.95
N ALA A 17 -1.93 -13.02 14.53
CA ALA A 17 -2.44 -14.10 13.67
C ALA A 17 -3.75 -14.77 14.15
N PRO A 18 -3.89 -15.16 15.44
CA PRO A 18 -5.16 -15.74 15.91
C PRO A 18 -6.32 -14.76 15.91
N VAL A 19 -6.06 -13.46 16.02
CA VAL A 19 -7.10 -12.41 15.95
C VAL A 19 -7.60 -12.28 14.51
N ILE A 20 -6.70 -12.14 13.55
CA ILE A 20 -7.04 -12.06 12.12
C ILE A 20 -7.86 -13.28 11.68
N LYS A 21 -7.46 -14.48 12.12
CA LYS A 21 -8.19 -15.71 11.82
C LYS A 21 -9.66 -15.66 12.27
N LYS A 22 -9.95 -14.99 13.40
CA LYS A 22 -11.32 -14.88 13.94
C LYS A 22 -12.19 -13.89 13.16
N VAL A 23 -11.58 -12.84 12.57
CA VAL A 23 -12.33 -11.74 11.94
C VAL A 23 -12.15 -11.70 10.42
N LYS A 24 -11.45 -12.66 9.84
CA LYS A 24 -11.06 -12.70 8.42
C LYS A 24 -12.22 -12.48 7.43
N ASP A 25 -13.41 -12.92 7.78
CA ASP A 25 -14.58 -12.83 6.90
C ASP A 25 -15.10 -11.38 6.77
N GLY A 26 -14.65 -10.48 7.64
CA GLY A 26 -14.90 -9.02 7.55
C GLY A 26 -13.75 -8.24 6.95
N ILE A 27 -12.67 -8.90 6.50
CA ILE A 27 -11.48 -8.25 5.95
C ILE A 27 -11.44 -8.45 4.43
N GLN A 28 -11.45 -7.37 3.67
CA GLN A 28 -11.28 -7.41 2.22
C GLN A 28 -9.82 -7.61 1.82
N ALA A 29 -8.93 -6.82 2.40
CA ALA A 29 -7.49 -6.90 2.21
C ALA A 29 -6.78 -6.48 3.50
N PHE A 30 -5.55 -6.92 3.68
CA PHE A 30 -4.77 -6.65 4.88
C PHE A 30 -3.56 -5.77 4.54
N SER A 31 -3.50 -4.57 5.13
CA SER A 31 -2.34 -3.69 4.95
C SER A 31 -1.11 -4.26 5.66
N ILE A 32 0.00 -4.37 4.93
CA ILE A 32 1.27 -4.89 5.44
C ILE A 32 2.03 -3.73 6.12
N CYS A 33 1.54 -3.28 7.28
CA CYS A 33 1.91 -2.03 7.94
C CYS A 33 2.69 -2.21 9.24
N PHE A 34 3.73 -3.05 9.26
CA PHE A 34 4.48 -3.38 10.48
C PHE A 34 5.82 -2.65 10.63
N ILE A 35 6.18 -1.74 9.74
CA ILE A 35 7.47 -1.05 9.74
C ILE A 35 7.24 0.46 9.61
N GLY A 36 8.00 1.23 10.39
CA GLY A 36 8.10 2.68 10.28
C GLY A 36 6.95 3.45 10.89
N ALA A 37 7.07 4.77 10.86
CA ALA A 37 6.00 5.66 11.28
C ALA A 37 4.75 5.38 10.45
N TRP A 38 3.62 5.33 11.09
CA TRP A 38 2.30 5.02 10.48
C TRP A 38 2.19 3.67 9.77
N GLY A 39 3.24 2.84 9.80
CA GLY A 39 3.27 1.56 9.07
C GLY A 39 3.61 1.68 7.58
N GLU A 40 4.13 2.80 7.14
CA GLU A 40 4.40 3.11 5.73
C GLU A 40 5.80 2.72 5.25
N TRP A 41 6.54 1.96 6.04
CA TRP A 41 7.84 1.39 5.67
C TRP A 41 8.98 2.39 5.52
N HIS A 42 8.82 3.60 6.00
CA HIS A 42 9.84 4.64 6.06
C HIS A 42 9.95 5.22 7.48
N GLY A 43 11.05 5.93 7.75
CA GLY A 43 11.27 6.53 9.05
C GLY A 43 11.43 5.51 10.19
N ASP A 44 11.84 4.29 9.87
CA ASP A 44 12.11 3.25 10.85
C ASP A 44 13.37 3.60 11.67
N TYR A 45 13.23 3.46 12.99
CA TYR A 45 14.31 3.72 13.95
C TYR A 45 15.35 2.58 13.96
N TYR A 46 14.87 1.35 13.87
CA TYR A 46 15.72 0.15 13.77
C TYR A 46 15.71 -0.40 12.34
N PRO A 47 16.86 -0.90 11.85
CA PRO A 47 16.88 -1.52 10.54
C PRO A 47 16.03 -2.80 10.51
N HIS A 48 15.15 -2.90 9.53
CA HIS A 48 14.34 -4.08 9.26
C HIS A 48 14.70 -4.68 7.91
N ASP A 49 14.79 -6.01 7.84
CA ASP A 49 14.72 -6.70 6.55
C ASP A 49 13.26 -6.68 6.07
N LYS A 50 12.97 -5.73 5.20
CA LYS A 50 11.64 -5.50 4.64
C LYS A 50 11.05 -6.75 3.98
N LYS A 51 11.89 -7.55 3.31
CA LYS A 51 11.48 -8.81 2.70
C LYS A 51 11.05 -9.84 3.73
N VAL A 52 11.80 -9.97 4.81
CA VAL A 52 11.49 -10.89 5.91
C VAL A 52 10.16 -10.52 6.56
N ILE A 53 9.95 -9.24 6.89
CA ILE A 53 8.71 -8.79 7.51
C ILE A 53 7.52 -8.99 6.57
N ALA A 54 7.62 -8.54 5.31
CA ALA A 54 6.55 -8.73 4.33
C ALA A 54 6.20 -10.21 4.14
N THR A 55 7.20 -11.07 4.03
CA THR A 55 6.99 -12.51 3.91
C THR A 55 6.26 -13.07 5.13
N ALA A 56 6.67 -12.68 6.35
CA ALA A 56 6.04 -13.13 7.59
C ALA A 56 4.58 -12.72 7.67
N VAL A 57 4.25 -11.46 7.33
CA VAL A 57 2.85 -11.00 7.28
C VAL A 57 2.05 -11.82 6.28
N MET A 58 2.56 -11.98 5.07
CA MET A 58 1.86 -12.74 4.03
C MET A 58 1.63 -14.20 4.42
N GLU A 59 2.65 -14.87 4.94
CA GLU A 59 2.58 -16.29 5.26
C GLU A 59 1.79 -16.60 6.55
N LYS A 60 1.74 -15.67 7.50
CA LYS A 60 1.08 -15.89 8.79
C LYS A 60 -0.30 -15.26 8.89
N LEU A 61 -0.52 -14.09 8.30
CA LEU A 61 -1.76 -13.34 8.43
C LEU A 61 -2.65 -13.39 7.18
N VAL A 62 -2.05 -13.32 6.00
CA VAL A 62 -2.79 -13.12 4.75
C VAL A 62 -3.16 -14.44 4.07
N ILE A 63 -2.18 -15.23 3.65
CA ILE A 63 -2.40 -16.47 2.87
C ILE A 63 -3.24 -17.51 3.63
N PRO A 64 -2.97 -17.81 4.93
CA PRO A 64 -3.74 -18.82 5.65
C PRO A 64 -5.20 -18.45 5.85
N ASN A 65 -5.53 -17.18 5.73
CA ASN A 65 -6.89 -16.67 5.89
C ASN A 65 -7.61 -16.38 4.55
N GLY A 66 -6.97 -16.69 3.41
CA GLY A 66 -7.54 -16.47 2.09
C GLY A 66 -7.58 -14.99 1.64
N LEU A 67 -6.89 -14.12 2.37
CA LEU A 67 -6.88 -12.67 2.13
C LEU A 67 -5.91 -12.26 1.01
N TYR A 68 -6.00 -11.00 0.62
CA TYR A 68 -4.97 -10.27 -0.12
C TYR A 68 -4.20 -9.36 0.84
N GLY A 69 -2.90 -9.13 0.54
CA GLY A 69 -2.11 -8.09 1.19
C GLY A 69 -2.13 -6.80 0.37
N ILE A 70 -1.95 -5.67 1.04
CA ILE A 70 -1.67 -4.37 0.42
C ILE A 70 -0.38 -3.85 1.00
N ILE A 71 0.55 -3.45 0.15
CA ILE A 71 1.84 -2.89 0.56
C ILE A 71 1.99 -1.46 0.06
N ARG A 72 2.67 -0.63 0.85
CA ARG A 72 2.73 0.81 0.65
C ARG A 72 3.31 1.24 -0.70
N LEU A 73 4.37 0.58 -1.19
CA LEU A 73 5.04 0.98 -2.41
C LEU A 73 5.28 -0.19 -3.37
N PRO A 74 5.24 0.06 -4.69
CA PRO A 74 5.61 -0.95 -5.70
C PRO A 74 7.01 -1.53 -5.51
N GLU A 75 7.97 -0.71 -5.07
CA GLU A 75 9.34 -1.16 -4.80
C GLU A 75 9.40 -2.22 -3.68
N TYR A 76 8.58 -2.07 -2.64
CA TYR A 76 8.51 -3.05 -1.56
C TYR A 76 7.82 -4.35 -2.00
N LYS A 77 6.81 -4.25 -2.85
CA LYS A 77 6.23 -5.43 -3.50
C LYS A 77 7.28 -6.18 -4.33
N ASN A 78 8.13 -5.45 -5.06
CA ASN A 78 9.17 -6.03 -5.90
C ASN A 78 10.23 -6.82 -5.13
N LEU A 79 10.43 -6.57 -3.82
CA LEU A 79 11.28 -7.41 -2.96
C LEU A 79 10.79 -8.87 -2.89
N LEU A 80 9.50 -9.10 -3.13
CA LEU A 80 8.86 -10.42 -3.09
C LEU A 80 8.71 -11.06 -4.47
N LYS A 81 9.22 -10.42 -5.52
CA LYS A 81 9.13 -10.93 -6.89
C LYS A 81 9.73 -12.33 -7.00
N GLY A 82 9.01 -13.22 -7.67
CA GLY A 82 9.40 -14.62 -7.81
C GLY A 82 9.03 -15.51 -6.62
N THR A 83 8.41 -14.98 -5.58
CA THR A 83 7.85 -15.77 -4.49
C THR A 83 6.38 -16.12 -4.76
N LYS A 84 5.90 -17.18 -4.10
CA LYS A 84 4.48 -17.61 -4.20
C LYS A 84 3.46 -16.61 -3.64
N VAL A 85 3.92 -15.60 -2.88
CA VAL A 85 3.03 -14.61 -2.25
C VAL A 85 2.85 -13.37 -3.12
N TYR A 86 3.69 -13.16 -4.13
CA TYR A 86 3.72 -11.94 -4.94
C TYR A 86 2.37 -11.60 -5.58
N ASP A 87 1.71 -12.61 -6.17
CA ASP A 87 0.43 -12.44 -6.88
C ASP A 87 -0.77 -12.24 -5.93
N ARG A 88 -0.53 -12.20 -4.63
CA ARG A 88 -1.54 -11.93 -3.60
C ARG A 88 -1.34 -10.57 -2.93
N ILE A 89 -0.48 -9.72 -3.49
CA ILE A 89 -0.16 -8.41 -2.95
C ILE A 89 -0.58 -7.32 -3.92
N GLY A 90 -1.45 -6.44 -3.47
CA GLY A 90 -1.76 -5.16 -4.11
C GLY A 90 -0.87 -4.04 -3.59
N VAL A 91 -1.08 -2.84 -4.09
CA VAL A 91 -0.30 -1.67 -3.74
C VAL A 91 -1.23 -0.55 -3.28
N GLU A 92 -0.77 0.22 -2.33
CA GLU A 92 -1.38 1.46 -1.88
C GLU A 92 -0.74 2.65 -2.58
N ASN A 93 -1.59 3.61 -2.97
CA ASN A 93 -1.18 4.94 -3.38
C ASN A 93 -1.77 5.94 -2.37
N ASP A 94 -0.95 6.51 -1.50
CA ASP A 94 -1.36 7.40 -0.41
C ASP A 94 -1.58 8.85 -0.82
N SER A 95 -1.42 9.18 -2.08
CA SER A 95 -1.56 10.56 -2.55
C SER A 95 -2.03 10.64 -4.01
N ILE A 96 -3.08 9.87 -4.33
CA ILE A 96 -3.69 9.91 -5.66
C ILE A 96 -4.10 11.33 -6.01
N PHE A 97 -3.87 11.72 -7.27
CA PHE A 97 -4.09 13.05 -7.83
C PHE A 97 -3.17 14.16 -7.28
N GLY A 98 -2.24 13.83 -6.38
CA GLY A 98 -1.42 14.84 -5.72
C GLY A 98 -0.41 15.51 -6.63
N LYS A 99 0.17 14.81 -7.60
CA LYS A 99 1.23 15.36 -8.46
C LYS A 99 1.49 14.47 -9.68
N ILE A 100 2.08 15.07 -10.73
CA ILE A 100 2.69 14.34 -11.84
C ILE A 100 4.22 14.54 -11.73
N PRO A 101 5.04 13.49 -11.65
CA PRO A 101 4.68 12.06 -11.55
C PRO A 101 3.91 11.74 -10.27
N ASP A 102 3.17 10.64 -10.28
CA ASP A 102 2.33 10.23 -9.14
C ASP A 102 3.19 9.89 -7.91
N MET A 103 3.25 10.81 -6.96
CA MET A 103 4.10 10.73 -5.78
C MET A 103 3.63 9.70 -4.75
N GLY A 104 2.36 9.31 -4.82
CA GLY A 104 1.81 8.29 -3.93
C GLY A 104 2.46 6.92 -4.08
N TYR A 105 3.15 6.70 -5.19
CA TYR A 105 3.93 5.49 -5.43
C TYR A 105 5.41 5.59 -5.02
N GLY A 106 5.81 6.62 -4.29
CA GLY A 106 7.11 6.74 -3.68
C GLY A 106 7.95 7.93 -4.12
N THR A 107 9.15 8.05 -3.56
CA THR A 107 10.07 9.14 -3.84
C THR A 107 10.45 9.19 -5.32
N GLY A 108 10.19 10.32 -5.95
CA GLY A 108 10.39 10.49 -7.39
C GLY A 108 9.13 10.23 -8.22
N GLY A 109 8.11 9.65 -7.60
CA GLY A 109 6.83 9.37 -8.26
C GLY A 109 6.90 8.26 -9.30
N LEU A 110 5.79 8.03 -9.94
CA LEU A 110 5.68 7.05 -11.02
C LEU A 110 5.00 7.70 -12.23
N ASP A 111 5.74 7.78 -13.33
CA ASP A 111 5.23 8.38 -14.56
C ASP A 111 4.32 7.40 -15.32
N GLU A 112 3.20 7.95 -15.80
CA GLU A 112 2.35 7.28 -16.79
C GLU A 112 3.19 6.90 -18.02
N GLY A 113 3.01 5.66 -18.50
CA GLY A 113 3.73 5.14 -19.66
C GLY A 113 5.06 4.48 -19.36
N THR A 114 5.53 4.45 -18.11
CA THR A 114 6.68 3.64 -17.71
C THR A 114 6.33 2.15 -17.61
N ASP A 115 7.34 1.29 -17.71
CA ASP A 115 7.16 -0.17 -17.54
C ASP A 115 6.57 -0.51 -16.15
N GLN A 116 6.96 0.24 -15.12
CA GLN A 116 6.45 0.04 -13.77
C GLN A 116 4.97 0.43 -13.66
N TRP A 117 4.55 1.52 -14.29
CA TRP A 117 3.16 1.91 -14.39
C TRP A 117 2.34 0.82 -15.12
N ALA A 118 2.81 0.39 -16.29
CA ALA A 118 2.17 -0.68 -17.05
C ALA A 118 2.05 -1.99 -16.27
N GLN A 119 3.06 -2.32 -15.46
CA GLN A 119 3.02 -3.48 -14.56
C GLN A 119 1.93 -3.34 -13.50
N LEU A 120 1.82 -2.18 -12.82
CA LEU A 120 0.78 -1.92 -11.81
C LEU A 120 -0.62 -2.03 -12.42
N VAL A 121 -0.84 -1.40 -13.57
CA VAL A 121 -2.12 -1.49 -14.30
C VAL A 121 -2.48 -2.95 -14.62
N LYS A 122 -1.51 -3.73 -15.07
CA LYS A 122 -1.70 -5.17 -15.33
C LYS A 122 -2.05 -5.94 -14.06
N GLU A 123 -1.34 -5.70 -12.98
CA GLU A 123 -1.51 -6.39 -11.70
C GLU A 123 -2.83 -6.00 -11.00
N ALA A 124 -3.32 -4.78 -11.21
CA ALA A 124 -4.63 -4.33 -10.75
C ALA A 124 -5.81 -5.16 -11.29
N ALA A 125 -5.57 -6.00 -12.30
CA ALA A 125 -6.58 -6.93 -12.80
C ALA A 125 -6.88 -8.09 -11.83
N TYR A 126 -5.96 -8.39 -10.90
CA TYR A 126 -6.07 -9.55 -10.02
C TYR A 126 -5.61 -9.32 -8.57
N THR A 127 -5.09 -8.14 -8.26
CA THR A 127 -4.76 -7.73 -6.88
C THR A 127 -5.55 -6.49 -6.48
N PRO A 128 -5.95 -6.35 -5.21
CA PRO A 128 -6.58 -5.13 -4.74
C PRO A 128 -5.62 -3.94 -4.88
N GLN A 129 -6.18 -2.77 -5.11
CA GLN A 129 -5.45 -1.51 -5.10
C GLN A 129 -6.14 -0.58 -4.12
N GLU A 130 -5.38 0.06 -3.27
CA GLU A 130 -5.87 1.07 -2.34
C GLU A 130 -5.39 2.45 -2.75
N GLY A 131 -6.30 3.42 -2.72
CA GLY A 131 -5.99 4.82 -2.99
C GLY A 131 -6.39 5.69 -1.82
N GLU A 132 -5.54 6.64 -1.49
CA GLU A 132 -5.83 7.70 -0.54
C GLU A 132 -5.76 9.05 -1.24
N LEU A 133 -6.78 9.90 -1.03
CA LEU A 133 -6.79 11.24 -1.61
C LEU A 133 -5.71 12.11 -0.94
N TYR A 134 -4.98 12.85 -1.78
CA TYR A 134 -4.02 13.83 -1.28
C TYR A 134 -4.74 14.99 -0.56
N TRP A 135 -4.03 15.69 0.29
CA TRP A 135 -4.57 16.83 1.06
C TRP A 135 -5.09 17.94 0.14
N ASN A 136 -6.32 18.35 0.34
CA ASN A 136 -6.96 19.39 -0.46
C ASN A 136 -6.23 20.73 -0.35
N SER A 137 -5.79 21.13 0.84
CA SER A 137 -5.01 22.34 1.07
C SER A 137 -3.73 22.35 0.23
N TRP A 138 -3.00 21.23 0.16
CA TRP A 138 -1.80 21.13 -0.68
C TRP A 138 -2.12 21.25 -2.17
N LEU A 139 -3.18 20.62 -2.65
CA LEU A 139 -3.62 20.71 -4.04
C LEU A 139 -3.92 22.17 -4.42
N THR A 140 -4.62 22.88 -3.54
CA THR A 140 -4.97 24.30 -3.69
C THR A 140 -3.73 25.19 -3.70
N GLU A 141 -2.83 25.03 -2.73
CA GLU A 141 -1.58 25.80 -2.61
C GLU A 141 -0.64 25.62 -3.82
N ASN A 142 -0.66 24.45 -4.43
CA ASN A 142 0.19 24.13 -5.59
C ASN A 142 -0.53 24.27 -6.93
N ASN A 143 -1.73 24.85 -6.95
CA ASN A 143 -2.56 25.04 -8.15
C ASN A 143 -2.80 23.74 -8.94
N VAL A 144 -2.90 22.61 -8.24
CA VAL A 144 -3.21 21.33 -8.88
C VAL A 144 -4.71 21.22 -9.08
N THR A 145 -5.13 21.25 -10.32
CA THR A 145 -6.54 21.04 -10.68
C THR A 145 -6.80 19.55 -10.84
N VAL A 146 -7.54 19.00 -9.89
CA VAL A 146 -8.10 17.65 -10.00
C VAL A 146 -9.34 17.73 -10.89
N ASN A 147 -9.22 17.24 -12.12
CA ASN A 147 -10.37 17.23 -13.02
C ASN A 147 -10.99 15.82 -13.06
N GLY A 148 -12.33 15.78 -13.12
CA GLY A 148 -13.07 14.52 -13.04
C GLY A 148 -12.69 13.49 -14.11
N PHE A 149 -12.23 13.93 -15.29
CA PHE A 149 -11.75 13.02 -16.33
C PHE A 149 -10.49 12.26 -15.92
N LYS A 150 -9.50 12.96 -15.38
CA LYS A 150 -8.25 12.32 -14.89
C LYS A 150 -8.54 11.39 -13.72
N VAL A 151 -9.46 11.80 -12.82
CA VAL A 151 -9.89 10.96 -11.70
C VAL A 151 -10.47 9.65 -12.22
N ILE A 152 -11.44 9.71 -13.13
CA ILE A 152 -12.09 8.52 -13.70
C ILE A 152 -11.07 7.66 -14.43
N GLN A 153 -10.17 8.28 -15.20
CA GLN A 153 -9.12 7.56 -15.92
C GLN A 153 -8.22 6.78 -14.96
N GLN A 154 -7.63 7.45 -13.96
CA GLN A 154 -6.71 6.81 -13.02
C GLN A 154 -7.41 5.73 -12.17
N LEU A 155 -8.61 6.01 -11.66
CA LEU A 155 -9.40 5.02 -10.93
C LEU A 155 -9.72 3.78 -11.77
N SER A 156 -10.01 3.99 -13.06
CA SER A 156 -10.32 2.90 -13.99
C SER A 156 -9.09 2.10 -14.39
N GLU A 157 -7.98 2.76 -14.69
CA GLU A 157 -6.73 2.11 -15.10
C GLU A 157 -6.14 1.26 -13.97
N HIS A 158 -6.05 1.81 -12.78
CA HIS A 158 -5.51 1.12 -11.60
C HIS A 158 -6.55 0.28 -10.86
N ARG A 159 -7.82 0.32 -11.29
CA ARG A 159 -8.90 -0.51 -10.73
C ARG A 159 -8.93 -0.47 -9.21
N PHE A 160 -8.84 0.72 -8.64
CA PHE A 160 -8.89 0.88 -7.18
C PHE A 160 -10.10 0.15 -6.59
N THR A 161 -9.84 -0.72 -5.64
CA THR A 161 -10.85 -1.51 -4.93
C THR A 161 -11.32 -0.82 -3.66
N THR A 162 -10.46 0.01 -3.09
CA THR A 162 -10.73 0.84 -1.91
C THR A 162 -10.21 2.25 -2.14
N LEU A 163 -10.91 3.23 -1.57
CA LEU A 163 -10.54 4.63 -1.61
C LEU A 163 -10.71 5.22 -0.21
N SER A 164 -9.61 5.67 0.38
CA SER A 164 -9.60 6.42 1.62
C SER A 164 -9.72 7.92 1.33
N ILE A 165 -10.55 8.60 2.11
CA ILE A 165 -10.79 10.04 1.98
C ILE A 165 -10.51 10.79 3.29
N HIS A 166 -9.81 10.15 4.24
CA HIS A 166 -9.71 10.67 5.59
C HIS A 166 -8.93 11.98 5.74
N HIS A 167 -8.12 12.35 4.75
CA HIS A 167 -7.43 13.65 4.75
C HIS A 167 -8.20 14.78 4.07
N SER A 168 -9.24 14.49 3.31
CA SER A 168 -9.92 15.49 2.48
C SER A 168 -11.22 16.07 3.09
N TYR A 169 -11.65 15.58 4.24
CA TYR A 169 -12.92 16.00 4.85
C TYR A 169 -12.75 17.04 5.98
N LEU A 170 -11.52 17.46 6.25
CA LEU A 170 -11.24 18.44 7.32
C LEU A 170 -11.00 19.88 6.80
N ASP A 171 -11.04 20.10 5.48
CA ASP A 171 -10.76 21.39 4.84
C ASP A 171 -12.03 22.07 4.31
#